data_59e3c45f525f408252d3bc7867b886f9
#
_entry.id   59e3c45f525f408252d3bc7867b886f9
#
_cell.length_a   1.000
_cell.length_b   1.000
_cell.length_c   1.000
_cell.angle_alpha   90.00
_cell.angle_beta   90.00
_cell.angle_gamma   90.00
#
_symmetry.space_group_name_H-M   'P 1'
#
loop_
_entity.id
_entity.type
_entity.pdbx_description
1 polymer ?
#
loop_
_entity_poly.entity_id
_entity_poly.type
_entity_poly.pdbx_seq_one_letter_code
_entity_poly.pdbx_strand_id
1 'polypeptide(L)'
;MDNTKKMWMGIWMVERGKCMKDVNIYIYTEYSGSLKSGTGKYNVVLETIVKTNKGEEPATLKDMDVLEDITKNRLELLALEKALSHLSKRSRVIVHTSSEYVTGAFVQGWPDKWKSNGFKTKGKPIKHADLWERIMEKVEKHDVTFMKSEKTSYTKAQATELKNLKEKEK
;
A
#
# COMPACT_ATOMS: atom_id res chain seq x y z
N MET A 1 -2.94 8.80 21.96
CA MET A 1 -2.57 9.16 20.61
C MET A 1 -1.30 8.44 20.21
N ASP A 2 -1.33 7.78 19.07
CA ASP A 2 -0.17 7.06 18.57
C ASP A 2 0.97 8.03 18.25
N ASN A 3 2.12 7.83 18.89
CA ASN A 3 3.30 8.68 18.68
C ASN A 3 3.77 8.66 17.23
N THR A 4 3.59 7.55 16.53
CA THR A 4 3.97 7.41 15.12
C THR A 4 3.16 8.36 14.25
N LYS A 5 1.86 8.45 14.45
CA LYS A 5 1.00 9.38 13.71
C LYS A 5 1.38 10.83 13.96
N LYS A 6 1.69 11.17 15.21
CA LYS A 6 2.12 12.52 15.56
C LYS A 6 3.42 12.89 14.89
N MET A 7 4.37 11.94 14.82
CA MET A 7 5.65 12.15 14.13
C MET A 7 5.45 12.38 12.64
N TRP A 8 4.59 11.60 12.00
CA TRP A 8 4.30 11.76 10.58
C TRP A 8 3.72 13.14 10.26
N MET A 9 2.80 13.61 11.09
CA MET A 9 2.20 14.93 10.93
C MET A 9 3.23 16.04 11.14
N GLY A 10 4.07 15.93 12.18
CA GLY A 10 5.08 16.91 12.49
C GLY A 10 6.12 17.09 11.39
N ILE A 11 6.54 15.97 10.79
CA ILE A 11 7.49 15.97 9.69
C ILE A 11 6.97 16.78 8.51
N TRP A 12 5.70 16.59 8.16
CA TRP A 12 5.08 17.30 7.06
C TRP A 12 5.01 18.80 7.29
N MET A 13 4.81 19.22 8.52
CA MET A 13 4.77 20.64 8.86
C MET A 13 6.11 21.33 8.75
N VAL A 14 7.20 20.62 9.09
CA VAL A 14 8.56 21.17 9.06
C VAL A 14 9.07 21.33 7.63
N GLU A 15 8.67 20.46 6.72
CA GLU A 15 9.24 20.42 5.37
C GLU A 15 8.37 21.06 4.29
N ARG A 16 7.56 22.02 4.67
CA ARG A 16 6.66 22.71 3.76
C ARG A 16 7.31 23.15 2.46
N GLY A 17 6.84 22.62 1.34
CA GLY A 17 7.04 23.16 0.01
C GLY A 17 8.42 22.96 -0.61
N LYS A 18 9.41 22.41 0.08
CA LYS A 18 10.76 22.30 -0.45
C LYS A 18 11.23 20.89 -0.75
N CYS A 19 10.80 19.89 0.02
CA CYS A 19 11.17 18.50 -0.19
C CYS A 19 10.00 17.58 0.11
N MET A 20 9.81 16.58 -0.75
CA MET A 20 8.90 15.50 -0.43
C MET A 20 9.61 14.52 0.50
N LYS A 21 8.90 14.02 1.50
CA LYS A 21 9.45 12.96 2.35
C LYS A 21 9.51 11.65 1.56
N ASP A 22 10.56 10.90 1.82
CA ASP A 22 10.70 9.57 1.29
C ASP A 22 9.97 8.60 2.19
N VAL A 23 9.06 7.84 1.61
CA VAL A 23 8.27 6.84 2.32
C VAL A 23 8.40 5.51 1.62
N ASN A 24 8.72 4.47 2.38
CA ASN A 24 8.68 3.11 1.87
C ASN A 24 7.40 2.45 2.34
N ILE A 25 6.70 1.81 1.43
CA ILE A 25 5.50 1.02 1.74
C ILE A 25 5.84 -0.43 1.48
N TYR A 26 5.66 -1.28 2.49
CA TYR A 26 5.90 -2.72 2.39
C TYR A 26 4.55 -3.43 2.48
N ILE A 27 4.18 -4.12 1.42
CA ILE A 27 2.89 -4.83 1.34
C ILE A 27 3.15 -6.33 1.43
N TYR A 28 2.51 -6.97 2.39
CA TYR A 28 2.55 -8.41 2.55
C TYR A 28 1.10 -8.93 2.55
N THR A 29 0.85 -9.96 1.76
CA THR A 29 -0.49 -10.55 1.65
C THR A 29 -0.42 -12.06 1.76
N GLU A 30 -1.49 -12.66 2.30
CA GLU A 30 -1.71 -14.10 2.30
C GLU A 30 -3.10 -14.37 1.75
N TYR A 31 -3.20 -15.30 0.84
CA TYR A 31 -4.46 -15.64 0.21
C TYR A 31 -4.70 -17.14 0.26
N SER A 32 -5.90 -17.54 0.63
CA SER A 32 -6.33 -18.94 0.63
C SER A 32 -7.69 -19.04 -0.05
N GLY A 33 -7.77 -19.82 -1.12
CA GLY A 33 -9.01 -19.98 -1.86
C GLY A 33 -8.80 -20.25 -3.33
N SER A 34 -9.86 -20.09 -4.10
CA SER A 34 -9.83 -20.27 -5.55
C SER A 34 -9.59 -18.96 -6.29
N LEU A 35 -9.55 -19.03 -7.62
CA LEU A 35 -9.46 -17.83 -8.45
C LEU A 35 -10.71 -16.95 -8.34
N LYS A 36 -11.83 -17.53 -7.93
CA LYS A 36 -13.11 -16.80 -7.85
C LYS A 36 -13.33 -16.14 -6.50
N SER A 37 -12.92 -16.79 -5.42
CA SER A 37 -13.14 -16.26 -4.08
C SER A 37 -12.32 -17.04 -3.04
N GLY A 38 -11.93 -16.33 -1.99
CA GLY A 38 -11.22 -16.92 -0.87
C GLY A 38 -11.12 -15.95 0.28
N THR A 39 -10.26 -16.30 1.23
CA THR A 39 -9.95 -15.45 2.38
C THR A 39 -8.60 -14.81 2.15
N GLY A 40 -8.54 -13.49 2.28
CA GLY A 40 -7.32 -12.72 2.11
C GLY A 40 -6.93 -11.98 3.37
N LYS A 41 -5.64 -11.85 3.59
CA LYS A 41 -5.09 -11.05 4.69
C LYS A 41 -4.03 -10.13 4.13
N TYR A 42 -3.97 -8.91 4.64
CA TYR A 42 -2.87 -8.03 4.30
C TYR A 42 -2.25 -7.43 5.55
N ASN A 43 -0.97 -7.12 5.43
CA ASN A 43 -0.24 -6.37 6.43
C ASN A 43 0.63 -5.37 5.67
N VAL A 44 0.36 -4.09 5.86
CA VAL A 44 1.13 -3.04 5.21
C VAL A 44 1.89 -2.25 6.26
N VAL A 45 3.14 -1.91 5.94
CA VAL A 45 3.99 -1.09 6.78
C VAL A 45 4.44 0.10 5.96
N LEU A 46 4.23 1.29 6.50
CA LEU A 46 4.76 2.52 5.93
C LEU A 46 5.93 2.94 6.81
N GLU A 47 7.07 3.25 6.18
CA GLU A 47 8.28 3.62 6.89
C GLU A 47 8.84 4.91 6.35
N THR A 48 9.23 5.81 7.23
CA THR A 48 10.03 6.98 6.90
C THR A 48 11.12 7.15 7.95
N ILE A 49 12.18 7.86 7.59
CA ILE A 49 13.27 8.11 8.54
C ILE A 49 13.05 9.48 9.18
N VAL A 50 13.12 9.51 10.50
CA VAL A 50 12.96 10.74 11.26
C VAL A 50 14.22 11.02 12.06
N LYS A 51 14.47 12.30 12.33
CA LYS A 51 15.59 12.71 13.19
C LYS A 51 15.13 12.79 14.63
N THR A 52 15.85 12.13 15.51
CA THR A 52 15.58 12.11 16.94
C THR A 52 16.82 12.56 17.69
N ASN A 53 16.73 12.67 19.03
CA ASN A 53 17.88 12.99 19.86
C ASN A 53 18.99 11.94 19.80
N LYS A 54 18.63 10.73 19.34
CA LYS A 54 19.57 9.61 19.18
C LYS A 54 20.09 9.45 17.75
N GLY A 55 19.76 10.38 16.84
CA GLY A 55 20.12 10.31 15.43
C GLY A 55 18.92 9.99 14.54
N GLU A 56 19.17 9.40 13.38
CA GLU A 56 18.11 9.04 12.46
C GLU A 56 17.52 7.68 12.81
N GLU A 57 16.21 7.60 12.94
CA GLU A 57 15.50 6.38 13.29
C GLU A 57 14.29 6.17 12.37
N PRO A 58 13.94 4.91 12.06
CA PRO A 58 12.73 4.65 11.29
C PRO A 58 11.48 4.89 12.13
N ALA A 59 10.50 5.57 11.54
CA ALA A 59 9.16 5.68 12.09
C ALA A 59 8.24 4.85 11.20
N THR A 60 7.44 3.99 11.79
CA THR A 60 6.57 3.07 11.05
C THR A 60 5.11 3.25 11.42
N LEU A 61 4.25 3.03 10.44
CA LEU A 61 2.80 2.95 10.61
C LEU A 61 2.36 1.61 10.01
N LYS A 62 1.54 0.88 10.73
CA LYS A 62 1.10 -0.46 10.32
C LYS A 62 -0.42 -0.51 10.19
N ASP A 63 -0.88 -1.30 9.21
CA ASP A 63 -2.31 -1.55 9.00
C ASP A 63 -2.46 -2.98 8.52
N MET A 64 -3.40 -3.72 9.08
CA MET A 64 -3.64 -5.10 8.68
C MET A 64 -5.10 -5.47 8.86
N ASP A 65 -5.58 -6.38 8.01
CA ASP A 65 -6.97 -6.83 8.06
C ASP A 65 -7.11 -8.22 7.44
N VAL A 66 -8.22 -8.85 7.75
CA VAL A 66 -8.63 -10.14 7.18
C VAL A 66 -9.92 -9.92 6.42
N LEU A 67 -9.96 -10.35 5.16
CA LEU A 67 -11.09 -10.13 4.26
C LEU A 67 -11.64 -11.46 3.76
N GLU A 68 -12.95 -11.59 3.78
CA GLU A 68 -13.67 -12.76 3.28
C GLU A 68 -14.24 -12.48 1.90
N ASP A 69 -14.51 -13.55 1.14
CA ASP A 69 -15.14 -13.46 -0.19
C ASP A 69 -14.42 -12.47 -1.12
N ILE A 70 -13.11 -12.64 -1.25
CA ILE A 70 -12.28 -11.74 -2.05
C ILE A 70 -11.42 -12.56 -3.01
N THR A 71 -11.04 -11.96 -4.14
CA THR A 71 -10.05 -12.55 -5.04
C THR A 71 -8.65 -12.09 -4.64
N LYS A 72 -7.65 -12.84 -5.08
CA LYS A 72 -6.25 -12.47 -4.78
C LYS A 72 -5.90 -11.09 -5.35
N ASN A 73 -6.29 -10.81 -6.59
CA ASN A 73 -5.98 -9.53 -7.21
C ASN A 73 -6.67 -8.36 -6.49
N ARG A 74 -7.92 -8.55 -6.08
CA ARG A 74 -8.63 -7.52 -5.34
C ARG A 74 -8.01 -7.27 -3.97
N LEU A 75 -7.52 -8.32 -3.31
CA LEU A 75 -6.78 -8.23 -2.04
C LEU A 75 -5.53 -7.34 -2.21
N GLU A 76 -4.75 -7.58 -3.26
CA GLU A 76 -3.55 -6.80 -3.53
C GLU A 76 -3.88 -5.32 -3.76
N LEU A 77 -4.95 -5.04 -4.49
CA LEU A 77 -5.39 -3.68 -4.74
C LEU A 77 -5.89 -2.98 -3.47
N LEU A 78 -6.64 -3.71 -2.63
CA LEU A 78 -7.12 -3.16 -1.36
C LEU A 78 -5.97 -2.83 -0.42
N ALA A 79 -4.97 -3.70 -0.34
CA ALA A 79 -3.79 -3.46 0.48
C ALA A 79 -3.06 -2.19 0.02
N LEU A 80 -2.86 -2.03 -1.28
CA LEU A 80 -2.22 -0.85 -1.84
C LEU A 80 -3.04 0.43 -1.55
N GLU A 81 -4.34 0.38 -1.78
CA GLU A 81 -5.22 1.53 -1.54
C GLU A 81 -5.19 1.94 -0.06
N LYS A 82 -5.26 0.96 0.85
CA LYS A 82 -5.17 1.23 2.29
C LYS A 82 -3.84 1.86 2.67
N ALA A 83 -2.74 1.35 2.14
CA ALA A 83 -1.42 1.90 2.43
C ALA A 83 -1.32 3.36 1.97
N LEU A 84 -1.73 3.64 0.74
CA LEU A 84 -1.68 5.00 0.20
C LEU A 84 -2.60 5.96 0.95
N SER A 85 -3.71 5.46 1.51
CA SER A 85 -4.66 6.30 2.24
C SER A 85 -4.09 6.88 3.55
N HIS A 86 -3.01 6.31 4.06
CA HIS A 86 -2.35 6.81 5.26
C HIS A 86 -1.45 8.02 5.01
N LEU A 87 -1.19 8.34 3.75
CA LEU A 87 -0.34 9.47 3.39
C LEU A 87 -1.18 10.75 3.34
N SER A 88 -0.85 11.72 4.19
CA SER A 88 -1.61 12.98 4.29
C SER A 88 -1.02 14.11 3.42
N LYS A 89 0.25 14.02 3.07
CA LYS A 89 0.96 15.02 2.28
C LYS A 89 1.69 14.37 1.12
N ARG A 90 1.98 15.17 0.09
CA ARG A 90 2.70 14.68 -1.09
C ARG A 90 4.03 14.07 -0.68
N SER A 91 4.27 12.83 -1.10
CA SER A 91 5.43 12.04 -0.71
C SER A 91 6.08 11.40 -1.92
N ARG A 92 7.37 11.13 -1.80
CA ARG A 92 8.08 10.26 -2.72
C ARG A 92 7.97 8.85 -2.14
N VAL A 93 7.25 7.97 -2.83
CA VAL A 93 6.85 6.68 -2.29
C VAL A 93 7.47 5.55 -3.11
N ILE A 94 8.08 4.59 -2.43
CA ILE A 94 8.49 3.34 -3.04
C ILE A 94 7.61 2.23 -2.46
N VAL A 95 6.84 1.58 -3.31
CA VAL A 95 5.97 0.47 -2.91
C VAL A 95 6.69 -0.84 -3.18
N HIS A 96 6.91 -1.62 -2.13
CA HIS A 96 7.52 -2.94 -2.19
C HIS A 96 6.42 -3.99 -2.09
N THR A 97 6.22 -4.75 -3.15
CA THR A 97 5.18 -5.78 -3.20
C THR A 97 5.64 -6.97 -4.04
N SER A 98 5.17 -8.16 -3.71
CA SER A 98 5.42 -9.35 -4.51
C SER A 98 4.38 -9.54 -5.62
N SER A 99 3.36 -8.69 -5.68
CA SER A 99 2.27 -8.83 -6.65
C SER A 99 2.73 -8.48 -8.06
N GLU A 100 2.75 -9.47 -8.93
CA GLU A 100 3.02 -9.25 -10.36
C GLU A 100 1.86 -8.52 -11.04
N TYR A 101 0.65 -8.73 -10.53
CA TYR A 101 -0.54 -8.06 -11.05
C TYR A 101 -0.43 -6.53 -10.91
N VAL A 102 -0.05 -6.07 -9.72
CA VAL A 102 0.11 -4.63 -9.46
C VAL A 102 1.32 -4.06 -10.17
N THR A 103 2.49 -4.67 -9.97
CA THR A 103 3.73 -4.15 -10.58
C THR A 103 3.67 -4.20 -12.09
N GLY A 104 3.12 -5.28 -12.67
CA GLY A 104 2.97 -5.43 -14.11
C GLY A 104 2.06 -4.37 -14.71
N ALA A 105 0.95 -4.06 -14.04
CA ALA A 105 0.03 -3.04 -14.52
C ALA A 105 0.72 -1.67 -14.64
N PHE A 106 1.47 -1.28 -13.63
CA PHE A 106 2.17 0.01 -13.63
C PHE A 106 3.34 0.04 -14.63
N VAL A 107 4.07 -1.06 -14.76
CA VAL A 107 5.17 -1.16 -15.75
C VAL A 107 4.62 -1.03 -17.17
N GLN A 108 3.47 -1.63 -17.45
CA GLN A 108 2.85 -1.56 -18.78
C GLN A 108 2.15 -0.23 -19.04
N GLY A 109 1.98 0.61 -18.03
CA GLY A 109 1.29 1.88 -18.17
C GLY A 109 -0.22 1.75 -18.30
N TRP A 110 -0.80 0.61 -17.94
CA TRP A 110 -2.24 0.38 -18.06
C TRP A 110 -3.09 1.33 -17.19
N PRO A 111 -2.71 1.64 -15.93
CA PRO A 111 -3.53 2.55 -15.13
C PRO A 111 -3.73 3.93 -15.75
N ASP A 112 -2.70 4.47 -16.40
CA ASP A 112 -2.83 5.76 -17.09
C ASP A 112 -3.79 5.67 -18.27
N LYS A 113 -3.73 4.56 -19.03
CA LYS A 113 -4.64 4.32 -20.15
C LYS A 113 -6.08 4.16 -19.66
N TRP A 114 -6.27 3.41 -18.57
CA TRP A 114 -7.60 3.24 -17.99
C TRP A 114 -8.17 4.57 -17.52
N LYS A 115 -7.34 5.39 -16.89
CA LYS A 115 -7.78 6.69 -16.42
C LYS A 115 -8.24 7.58 -17.58
N SER A 116 -7.50 7.63 -18.67
CA SER A 116 -7.89 8.42 -19.85
C SER A 116 -9.16 7.91 -20.51
N ASN A 117 -9.51 6.64 -20.30
CA ASN A 117 -10.72 6.02 -20.83
C ASN A 117 -11.86 5.91 -19.80
N GLY A 118 -11.75 6.61 -18.68
CA GLY A 118 -12.77 6.57 -17.61
C GLY A 118 -12.89 5.21 -16.95
N PHE A 119 -11.80 4.44 -16.90
CA PHE A 119 -11.75 3.08 -16.34
C PHE A 119 -12.71 2.11 -17.02
N LYS A 120 -12.86 2.29 -18.32
CA LYS A 120 -13.71 1.45 -19.17
C LYS A 120 -12.93 0.92 -20.36
N THR A 121 -13.29 -0.27 -20.82
CA THR A 121 -12.78 -0.86 -22.04
C THR A 121 -13.97 -1.33 -22.84
N LYS A 122 -14.08 -0.89 -24.12
CA LYS A 122 -15.21 -1.23 -24.99
C LYS A 122 -16.56 -0.88 -24.35
N GLY A 123 -16.63 0.25 -23.65
CA GLY A 123 -17.84 0.73 -23.00
C GLY A 123 -18.22 0.07 -21.69
N LYS A 124 -17.43 -0.90 -21.23
CA LYS A 124 -17.67 -1.60 -19.97
C LYS A 124 -16.59 -1.30 -18.93
N PRO A 125 -16.93 -1.21 -17.63
CA PRO A 125 -15.92 -1.01 -16.61
C PRO A 125 -14.86 -2.12 -16.64
N ILE A 126 -13.60 -1.74 -16.42
CA ILE A 126 -12.53 -2.74 -16.26
C ILE A 126 -12.73 -3.49 -14.96
N LYS A 127 -12.09 -4.65 -14.82
CA LYS A 127 -12.15 -5.42 -13.59
C LYS A 127 -11.55 -4.63 -12.44
N HIS A 128 -12.25 -4.56 -11.32
CA HIS A 128 -11.86 -3.76 -10.14
C HIS A 128 -11.74 -2.26 -10.42
N ALA A 129 -12.57 -1.74 -11.34
CA ALA A 129 -12.55 -0.32 -11.70
C ALA A 129 -12.68 0.61 -10.50
N ASP A 130 -13.53 0.26 -9.52
CA ASP A 130 -13.74 1.03 -8.31
C ASP A 130 -12.44 1.24 -7.51
N LEU A 131 -11.65 0.17 -7.37
CA LEU A 131 -10.39 0.23 -6.65
C LEU A 131 -9.30 0.95 -7.45
N TRP A 132 -9.21 0.67 -8.76
CA TRP A 132 -8.23 1.33 -9.62
C TRP A 132 -8.45 2.83 -9.66
N GLU A 133 -9.70 3.27 -9.70
CA GLU A 133 -10.03 4.69 -9.67
C GLU A 133 -9.53 5.35 -8.38
N ARG A 134 -9.82 4.75 -7.23
CA ARG A 134 -9.35 5.28 -5.94
C ARG A 134 -7.82 5.24 -5.80
N ILE A 135 -7.20 4.18 -6.30
CA ILE A 135 -5.73 4.05 -6.28
C ILE A 135 -5.09 5.15 -7.13
N MET A 136 -5.60 5.38 -8.34
CA MET A 136 -5.03 6.39 -9.21
C MET A 136 -5.21 7.80 -8.67
N GLU A 137 -6.31 8.10 -7.99
CA GLU A 137 -6.48 9.38 -7.30
C GLU A 137 -5.37 9.62 -6.28
N LYS A 138 -4.98 8.58 -5.55
CA LYS A 138 -3.94 8.66 -4.54
C LYS A 138 -2.53 8.68 -5.14
N VAL A 139 -2.30 7.85 -6.14
CA VAL A 139 -1.00 7.80 -6.84
C VAL A 139 -0.63 9.15 -7.44
N GLU A 140 -1.60 9.85 -8.01
CA GLU A 140 -1.37 11.17 -8.61
C GLU A 140 -0.97 12.25 -7.61
N LYS A 141 -1.34 12.08 -6.35
CA LYS A 141 -0.99 13.03 -5.28
C LYS A 141 0.45 12.87 -4.82
N HIS A 142 1.11 11.80 -5.24
CA HIS A 142 2.46 11.45 -4.79
C HIS A 142 3.34 11.09 -5.97
N ASP A 143 4.64 10.98 -5.70
CA ASP A 143 5.60 10.44 -6.67
C ASP A 143 5.83 8.98 -6.28
N VAL A 144 5.15 8.05 -6.96
CA VAL A 144 5.10 6.64 -6.58
C VAL A 144 5.87 5.78 -7.55
N THR A 145 6.78 4.96 -7.02
CA THR A 145 7.53 3.95 -7.76
C THR A 145 7.19 2.57 -7.18
N PHE A 146 7.04 1.58 -8.04
CA PHE A 146 6.74 0.21 -7.62
C PHE A 146 7.96 -0.67 -7.81
N MET A 147 8.29 -1.45 -6.77
CA MET A 147 9.37 -2.43 -6.81
C MET A 147 8.81 -3.81 -6.47
N LYS A 148 9.04 -4.77 -7.36
CA LYS A 148 8.69 -6.15 -7.07
C LYS A 148 9.70 -6.71 -6.10
N SER A 149 9.25 -7.17 -4.93
CA SER A 149 10.11 -7.70 -3.88
C SER A 149 9.45 -8.93 -3.25
N GLU A 150 10.09 -10.08 -3.39
CA GLU A 150 9.59 -11.32 -2.78
C GLU A 150 9.79 -11.31 -1.26
N LYS A 151 10.87 -10.72 -0.79
CA LYS A 151 11.18 -10.58 0.63
C LYS A 151 11.77 -9.21 0.91
N THR A 152 11.35 -8.64 2.02
CA THR A 152 11.89 -7.37 2.54
C THR A 152 12.32 -7.58 3.98
N SER A 153 12.91 -6.55 4.59
CA SER A 153 13.26 -6.60 6.01
C SER A 153 12.04 -6.76 6.92
N TYR A 154 10.86 -6.45 6.44
CA TYR A 154 9.61 -6.53 7.22
C TYR A 154 8.82 -7.82 7.00
N THR A 155 9.11 -8.60 5.98
CA THR A 155 8.29 -9.75 5.57
C THR A 155 8.05 -10.74 6.72
N LYS A 156 9.10 -11.11 7.44
CA LYS A 156 8.99 -12.07 8.54
C LYS A 156 8.08 -11.55 9.66
N ALA A 157 8.25 -10.30 10.04
CA ALA A 157 7.43 -9.68 11.06
C ALA A 157 5.98 -9.56 10.62
N GLN A 158 5.75 -9.18 9.36
CA GLN A 158 4.42 -9.06 8.78
C GLN A 158 3.68 -10.39 8.81
N ALA A 159 4.36 -11.47 8.44
CA ALA A 159 3.77 -12.82 8.47
C ALA A 159 3.42 -13.24 9.89
N THR A 160 4.30 -12.99 10.84
CA THR A 160 4.08 -13.32 12.25
C THR A 160 2.90 -12.56 12.83
N GLU A 161 2.79 -11.26 12.52
CA GLU A 161 1.69 -10.43 13.01
C GLU A 161 0.34 -10.89 12.46
N LEU A 162 0.28 -11.31 11.19
CA LEU A 162 -0.95 -11.86 10.61
C LEU A 162 -1.36 -13.17 11.25
N LYS A 163 -0.40 -14.02 11.59
CA LYS A 163 -0.68 -15.27 12.30
C LYS A 163 -1.30 -14.99 13.67
N ASN A 164 -0.75 -14.03 14.39
CA ASN A 164 -1.26 -13.65 15.72
C ASN A 164 -2.66 -13.03 15.63
N LEU A 165 -2.93 -12.28 14.59
CA LEU A 165 -4.24 -11.69 14.35
C LEU A 165 -5.30 -12.76 14.19
N LYS A 166 -5.00 -13.82 13.42
CA LYS A 166 -5.91 -14.93 13.22
C LYS A 166 -6.24 -15.67 14.53
N GLU A 167 -5.25 -15.84 15.39
CA GLU A 167 -5.43 -16.52 16.68
C GLU A 167 -6.32 -15.72 17.63
N LYS A 168 -6.28 -14.40 17.57
CA LYS A 168 -7.14 -13.54 18.41
C LYS A 168 -8.60 -13.55 18.00
N GLU A 169 -8.90 -13.84 16.74
CA GLU A 169 -10.27 -13.87 16.23
C GLU A 169 -10.99 -15.21 16.52
N LYS A 170 -10.24 -16.19 16.97
CA LYS A 170 -10.79 -17.46 17.43
C LYS A 170 -11.11 -17.37 18.91
#